data_08ddfcc2515268e58774479f7114a0cc
#
_entry.id   08ddfcc2515268e58774479f7114a0cc
#
_cell.length_a   1.000
_cell.length_b   1.000
_cell.length_c   1.000
_cell.angle_alpha   90.00
_cell.angle_beta   90.00
_cell.angle_gamma   90.00
#
_symmetry.space_group_name_H-M   'P 1'
#
loop_
_entity.id
_entity.type
_entity.pdbx_description
1 polymer ?
#
loop_
_entity_poly.entity_id
_entity_poly.type
_entity_poly.pdbx_seq_one_letter_code
_entity_poly.pdbx_strand_id
1 'polypeptide(L)'
;MPSAGQCPALVLCTTAANPSGKLPFTWYGSLNDCGAHALKTYPGTWRNTDDKAAGADRIIDEEYKEGIYVGYRWTEKNRIKPTFAFGHGLSYTSFSISNLRQSAKEMTRDGKLTFTVTVKNTGTKRGAETVQLYVKDVKASVD
;
A
#
# COMPACT_ATOMS: atom_id res chain seq x y z
N MET A 1 -7.92 -38.14 -4.54
CA MET A 1 -7.87 -36.92 -3.69
C MET A 1 -6.46 -36.38 -3.75
N PRO A 2 -6.21 -35.13 -4.21
CA PRO A 2 -4.87 -34.57 -4.13
C PRO A 2 -4.49 -34.37 -2.66
N SER A 3 -3.29 -34.83 -2.30
CA SER A 3 -2.74 -34.74 -0.95
C SER A 3 -2.65 -33.28 -0.50
N ALA A 4 -2.98 -33.01 0.75
CA ALA A 4 -2.85 -31.74 1.42
C ALA A 4 -1.37 -31.29 1.42
N GLY A 5 -0.95 -30.57 0.38
CA GLY A 5 0.43 -30.13 0.20
C GLY A 5 0.70 -29.48 -1.15
N GLN A 6 -0.26 -29.44 -2.06
CA GLN A 6 -0.06 -28.75 -3.33
C GLN A 6 -0.15 -27.24 -3.14
N CYS A 7 1.00 -26.61 -3.24
CA CYS A 7 1.17 -25.16 -3.13
C CYS A 7 0.24 -24.45 -4.13
N PRO A 8 -0.62 -23.49 -3.72
CA PRO A 8 -1.46 -22.73 -4.62
C PRO A 8 -0.67 -21.95 -5.70
N ALA A 9 0.63 -21.77 -5.50
CA ALA A 9 1.54 -21.21 -6.50
C ALA A 9 1.61 -22.03 -7.80
N LEU A 10 1.37 -23.33 -7.77
CA LEU A 10 1.43 -24.16 -8.96
C LEU A 10 0.25 -23.89 -9.91
N VAL A 11 -0.91 -23.52 -9.40
CA VAL A 11 -2.09 -23.16 -10.22
C VAL A 11 -1.85 -21.86 -11.00
N LEU A 12 -1.11 -20.91 -10.43
CA LEU A 12 -0.72 -19.66 -11.09
C LEU A 12 0.31 -19.88 -12.19
N CYS A 13 1.22 -20.84 -12.03
CA CYS A 13 2.22 -21.18 -13.03
C CYS A 13 1.63 -21.90 -14.27
N THR A 14 0.45 -22.49 -14.18
CA THR A 14 -0.18 -23.24 -15.29
C THR A 14 -1.04 -22.41 -16.23
N THR A 15 -1.08 -21.10 -16.09
CA THR A 15 -1.95 -20.18 -16.86
C THR A 15 -3.46 -20.45 -16.73
N ALA A 16 -3.87 -21.35 -15.85
CA ALA A 16 -5.26 -21.65 -15.58
C ALA A 16 -6.02 -20.48 -14.91
N ALA A 17 -5.30 -19.66 -14.17
CA ALA A 17 -5.82 -18.43 -13.56
C ALA A 17 -4.89 -17.25 -13.85
N ASN A 18 -5.49 -16.09 -14.13
CA ASN A 18 -4.73 -14.86 -14.28
C ASN A 18 -4.59 -14.20 -12.90
N PRO A 19 -3.35 -13.92 -12.42
CA PRO A 19 -3.15 -13.22 -11.18
C PRO A 19 -3.78 -11.83 -11.21
N SER A 20 -4.47 -11.44 -10.15
CA SER A 20 -5.12 -10.13 -10.01
C SER A 20 -4.83 -9.47 -8.66
N GLY A 21 -4.04 -10.14 -7.81
CA GLY A 21 -3.66 -9.61 -6.51
C GLY A 21 -2.81 -8.34 -6.63
N LYS A 22 -3.07 -7.38 -5.75
CA LYS A 22 -2.32 -6.13 -5.63
C LYS A 22 -1.78 -6.00 -4.22
N LEU A 23 -0.59 -5.43 -4.08
CA LEU A 23 0.02 -5.20 -2.78
C LEU A 23 -0.79 -4.16 -1.99
N PRO A 24 -1.24 -4.49 -0.76
CA PRO A 24 -1.96 -3.56 0.10
C PRO A 24 -1.01 -2.69 0.93
N PHE A 25 0.26 -2.62 0.59
CA PHE A 25 1.28 -1.82 1.25
C PHE A 25 2.39 -1.43 0.27
N THR A 26 3.24 -0.49 0.68
CA THR A 26 4.44 -0.09 -0.06
C THR A 26 5.63 -0.95 0.38
N TRP A 27 6.32 -1.57 -0.56
CA TRP A 27 7.51 -2.37 -0.28
C TRP A 27 8.76 -1.52 -0.50
N TYR A 28 9.43 -1.19 0.59
CA TYR A 28 10.65 -0.37 0.57
C TYR A 28 11.85 -1.14 -0.01
N GLY A 29 12.83 -0.39 -0.49
CA GLY A 29 14.10 -0.95 -0.96
C GLY A 29 15.02 -1.39 0.19
N SER A 30 14.94 -0.65 1.30
CA SER A 30 15.68 -0.92 2.53
C SER A 30 14.85 -0.54 3.76
N LEU A 31 15.27 -1.00 4.94
CA LEU A 31 14.66 -0.58 6.20
C LEU A 31 14.80 0.93 6.44
N ASN A 32 15.89 1.54 5.98
CA ASN A 32 16.11 2.98 6.12
C ASN A 32 15.15 3.84 5.30
N ASP A 33 14.45 3.24 4.33
CA ASP A 33 13.42 3.90 3.52
C ASP A 33 12.06 3.94 4.25
N CYS A 34 11.92 3.21 5.34
CA CYS A 34 10.74 3.23 6.21
C CYS A 34 10.82 4.38 7.21
N GLY A 35 9.70 5.09 7.44
CA GLY A 35 9.65 6.26 8.32
C GLY A 35 10.14 5.98 9.73
N ALA A 36 9.68 4.92 10.36
CA ALA A 36 10.09 4.54 11.70
C ALA A 36 11.60 4.28 11.82
N HIS A 37 12.20 3.64 10.82
CA HIS A 37 13.65 3.43 10.78
C HIS A 37 14.44 4.71 10.49
N ALA A 38 13.99 5.49 9.49
CA ALA A 38 14.64 6.75 9.11
C ALA A 38 14.66 7.76 10.27
N LEU A 39 13.57 7.80 11.05
CA LEU A 39 13.42 8.67 12.21
C LEU A 39 13.99 8.05 13.50
N LYS A 40 14.50 6.82 13.43
CA LYS A 40 15.06 6.07 14.58
C LYS A 40 14.08 5.88 15.74
N THR A 41 12.81 5.71 15.42
CA THR A 41 11.76 5.46 16.41
C THR A 41 11.49 3.97 16.65
N TYR A 42 11.88 3.12 15.70
CA TYR A 42 11.83 1.66 15.84
C TYR A 42 13.23 1.12 16.20
N PRO A 43 13.36 0.19 17.10
CA PRO A 43 12.33 -0.57 17.85
C PRO A 43 11.75 0.17 19.06
N GLY A 44 11.97 1.46 19.21
CA GLY A 44 11.56 2.22 20.36
C GLY A 44 12.58 2.23 21.51
N THR A 45 12.16 2.71 22.66
CA THR A 45 12.99 2.80 23.86
C THR A 45 12.42 1.96 25.00
N TRP A 46 13.28 1.30 25.76
CA TRP A 46 12.84 0.57 26.93
C TRP A 46 12.33 1.54 27.99
N ARG A 47 11.12 1.29 28.51
CA ARG A 47 10.53 2.14 29.55
C ARG A 47 11.31 2.04 30.85
N ASN A 48 11.82 0.88 31.18
CA ASN A 48 12.60 0.62 32.38
C ASN A 48 14.04 0.35 31.99
N THR A 49 14.95 1.30 32.32
CA THR A 49 16.39 1.17 32.05
C THR A 49 17.07 0.11 32.92
N ASP A 50 16.46 -0.27 34.06
CA ASP A 50 16.98 -1.29 34.97
C ASP A 50 16.70 -2.71 34.54
N ASP A 51 16.37 -2.90 33.27
CA ASP A 51 15.79 -4.10 32.74
C ASP A 51 16.82 -5.23 32.54
N LYS A 52 17.23 -5.82 33.61
CA LYS A 52 17.77 -7.17 33.67
C LYS A 52 16.66 -8.21 33.87
N ALA A 53 15.41 -7.80 33.96
CA ALA A 53 14.28 -8.69 34.07
C ALA A 53 14.05 -9.41 32.75
N ALA A 54 14.48 -10.64 32.67
CA ALA A 54 14.06 -11.57 31.64
C ALA A 54 12.60 -11.94 31.89
N GLY A 55 11.67 -11.55 31.01
CA GLY A 55 10.28 -11.98 31.13
C GLY A 55 9.27 -11.05 30.46
N ALA A 56 7.99 -11.30 30.71
CA ALA A 56 6.84 -10.67 30.08
C ALA A 56 6.67 -9.15 30.37
N ASP A 57 7.48 -8.61 31.28
CA ASP A 57 7.35 -7.21 31.72
C ASP A 57 8.23 -6.21 30.90
N ARG A 58 8.78 -6.68 29.79
CA ARG A 58 9.57 -5.82 28.89
C ARG A 58 8.64 -4.92 28.08
N ILE A 59 8.53 -3.67 28.49
CA ILE A 59 7.72 -2.67 27.79
C ILE A 59 8.66 -1.79 26.95
N ILE A 60 8.35 -1.70 25.64
CA ILE A 60 9.00 -0.78 24.72
C ILE A 60 8.02 0.35 24.43
N ASP A 61 8.46 1.58 24.66
CA ASP A 61 7.74 2.77 24.22
C ASP A 61 8.14 3.08 22.79
N GLU A 62 7.17 3.09 21.90
CA GLU A 62 7.35 3.40 20.49
C GLU A 62 6.66 4.73 20.17
N GLU A 63 7.36 5.61 19.48
CA GLU A 63 6.88 6.93 19.13
C GLU A 63 6.67 7.02 17.62
N TYR A 64 5.46 7.37 17.18
CA TYR A 64 5.10 7.52 15.76
C TYR A 64 5.42 8.94 15.27
N LYS A 65 6.70 9.29 15.18
CA LYS A 65 7.16 10.63 14.73
C LYS A 65 6.82 10.93 13.28
N GLU A 66 6.63 9.89 12.46
CA GLU A 66 6.19 10.03 11.09
C GLU A 66 4.75 10.56 10.96
N GLY A 67 3.94 10.48 12.02
CA GLY A 67 2.58 10.95 12.05
C GLY A 67 1.71 10.30 10.97
N ILE A 68 1.10 11.11 10.09
CA ILE A 68 0.25 10.61 9.00
C ILE A 68 1.03 10.03 7.82
N TYR A 69 2.36 10.15 7.82
CA TYR A 69 3.20 9.75 6.70
C TYR A 69 3.65 8.30 6.83
N VAL A 70 2.71 7.38 6.58
CA VAL A 70 2.95 5.93 6.59
C VAL A 70 2.80 5.39 5.17
N GLY A 71 3.60 4.39 4.79
CA GLY A 71 3.52 3.72 3.51
C GLY A 71 3.82 4.66 2.33
N TYR A 72 2.92 4.70 1.35
CA TYR A 72 3.12 5.52 0.14
C TYR A 72 3.20 7.02 0.45
N ARG A 73 2.53 7.51 1.49
CA ARG A 73 2.60 8.93 1.90
C ARG A 73 4.01 9.32 2.33
N TRP A 74 4.70 8.42 3.04
CA TRP A 74 6.08 8.62 3.44
C TRP A 74 7.02 8.66 2.24
N THR A 75 6.88 7.71 1.31
CA THR A 75 7.72 7.65 0.12
C THR A 75 7.50 8.85 -0.79
N GLU A 76 6.28 9.33 -0.95
CA GLU A 76 5.99 10.53 -1.74
C GLU A 76 6.58 11.78 -1.10
N LYS A 77 6.34 12.00 0.20
CA LYS A 77 6.88 13.17 0.92
C LYS A 77 8.39 13.25 0.81
N ASN A 78 9.07 12.11 0.99
CA ASN A 78 10.54 12.05 1.01
C ASN A 78 11.16 11.73 -0.37
N ARG A 79 10.34 11.61 -1.43
CA ARG A 79 10.77 11.27 -2.80
C ARG A 79 11.56 9.97 -2.87
N ILE A 80 11.19 9.00 -2.06
CA ILE A 80 11.80 7.68 -2.01
C ILE A 80 11.14 6.80 -3.07
N LYS A 81 11.94 6.15 -3.92
CA LYS A 81 11.44 5.17 -4.89
C LYS A 81 11.31 3.81 -4.22
N PRO A 82 10.11 3.28 -4.00
CA PRO A 82 9.95 1.95 -3.43
C PRO A 82 10.33 0.85 -4.42
N THR A 83 10.64 -0.35 -3.93
CA THR A 83 10.80 -1.54 -4.78
C THR A 83 9.49 -1.90 -5.44
N PHE A 84 8.41 -1.94 -4.65
CA PHE A 84 7.05 -2.10 -5.16
C PHE A 84 6.13 -1.08 -4.50
N ALA A 85 5.43 -0.32 -5.31
CA ALA A 85 4.48 0.67 -4.81
C ALA A 85 3.21 -0.01 -4.27
N PHE A 86 2.46 0.69 -3.42
CA PHE A 86 1.11 0.30 -3.04
C PHE A 86 0.27 0.04 -4.29
N GLY A 87 -0.44 -1.06 -4.32
CA GLY A 87 -1.24 -1.46 -5.47
C GLY A 87 -0.46 -2.13 -6.61
N HIS A 88 0.86 -2.39 -6.43
CA HIS A 88 1.63 -3.14 -7.42
C HIS A 88 1.13 -4.59 -7.53
N GLY A 89 1.06 -5.09 -8.74
CA GLY A 89 0.72 -6.47 -9.02
C GLY A 89 0.86 -6.79 -10.50
N LEU A 90 1.25 -8.02 -10.79
CA LEU A 90 1.42 -8.51 -12.15
C LEU A 90 0.14 -9.19 -12.66
N SER A 91 0.00 -9.23 -13.98
CA SER A 91 -1.11 -9.89 -14.68
C SER A 91 -0.61 -10.44 -16.00
N TYR A 92 -1.28 -11.47 -16.52
CA TYR A 92 -1.04 -11.99 -17.87
C TYR A 92 -1.78 -11.20 -18.96
N THR A 93 -2.41 -10.10 -18.58
CA THR A 93 -3.04 -9.15 -19.50
C THR A 93 -2.73 -7.72 -19.09
N SER A 94 -3.04 -6.76 -19.92
CA SER A 94 -2.84 -5.35 -19.68
C SER A 94 -4.16 -4.61 -19.65
N PHE A 95 -4.22 -3.53 -18.91
CA PHE A 95 -5.39 -2.67 -18.79
C PHE A 95 -5.03 -1.23 -19.12
N SER A 96 -5.95 -0.52 -19.75
CA SER A 96 -5.91 0.92 -19.93
C SER A 96 -7.02 1.56 -19.08
N ILE A 97 -6.64 2.55 -18.29
CA ILE A 97 -7.58 3.36 -17.51
C ILE A 97 -7.62 4.75 -18.15
N SER A 98 -8.81 5.20 -18.54
CA SER A 98 -8.99 6.45 -19.28
C SER A 98 -10.32 7.12 -18.95
N ASN A 99 -10.55 8.29 -19.56
CA ASN A 99 -11.83 9.02 -19.47
C ASN A 99 -12.28 9.29 -18.04
N LEU A 100 -11.36 9.73 -17.19
CA LEU A 100 -11.74 10.20 -15.86
C LEU A 100 -12.71 11.37 -15.99
N ARG A 101 -13.87 11.23 -15.40
CA ARG A 101 -14.91 12.26 -15.30
C ARG A 101 -15.35 12.41 -13.86
N GLN A 102 -15.68 13.61 -13.49
CA GLN A 102 -16.28 13.94 -12.19
C GLN A 102 -17.65 14.57 -12.39
N SER A 103 -18.57 14.28 -11.49
CA SER A 103 -19.95 14.76 -11.60
C SER A 103 -20.10 16.27 -11.39
N ALA A 104 -19.17 16.91 -10.67
CA ALA A 104 -19.12 18.35 -10.44
C ALA A 104 -17.69 18.80 -10.17
N LYS A 105 -17.40 20.09 -10.39
CA LYS A 105 -16.09 20.69 -10.08
C LYS A 105 -15.92 20.99 -8.60
N GLU A 106 -17.01 21.25 -7.93
CA GLU A 106 -17.06 21.62 -6.51
C GLU A 106 -18.07 20.76 -5.78
N MET A 107 -17.89 20.62 -4.49
CA MET A 107 -18.74 19.84 -3.61
C MET A 107 -18.89 20.57 -2.29
N THR A 108 -20.12 20.62 -1.76
CA THR A 108 -20.36 21.09 -0.39
C THR A 108 -19.87 20.04 0.62
N ARG A 109 -19.72 20.43 1.88
CA ARG A 109 -19.25 19.53 2.95
C ARG A 109 -20.07 18.23 3.05
N ASP A 110 -21.39 18.33 2.88
CA ASP A 110 -22.31 17.18 2.96
C ASP A 110 -22.70 16.65 1.58
N GLY A 111 -22.00 17.14 0.53
CA GLY A 111 -22.26 16.76 -0.85
C GLY A 111 -21.63 15.42 -1.22
N LYS A 112 -22.00 14.94 -2.40
CA LYS A 112 -21.46 13.71 -3.00
C LYS A 112 -20.85 14.02 -4.36
N LEU A 113 -19.61 13.58 -4.54
CA LEU A 113 -18.90 13.66 -5.82
C LEU A 113 -18.71 12.26 -6.38
N THR A 114 -19.13 12.06 -7.62
CA THR A 114 -19.00 10.77 -8.31
C THR A 114 -17.87 10.87 -9.35
N PHE A 115 -16.97 9.93 -9.30
CA PHE A 115 -15.93 9.75 -10.31
C PHE A 115 -16.25 8.54 -11.17
N THR A 116 -16.05 8.69 -12.48
CA THR A 116 -16.26 7.63 -13.46
C THR A 116 -15.00 7.50 -14.31
N VAL A 117 -14.58 6.27 -14.53
CA VAL A 117 -13.44 5.94 -15.39
C VAL A 117 -13.81 4.80 -16.34
N THR A 118 -13.16 4.75 -17.49
CA THR A 118 -13.23 3.62 -18.40
C THR A 118 -12.03 2.72 -18.15
N VAL A 119 -12.29 1.45 -17.81
CA VAL A 119 -11.28 0.40 -17.70
C VAL A 119 -11.43 -0.52 -18.89
N LYS A 120 -10.39 -0.62 -19.73
CA LYS A 120 -10.36 -1.49 -20.91
C LYS A 120 -9.24 -2.52 -20.76
N ASN A 121 -9.59 -3.79 -20.87
CA ASN A 121 -8.59 -4.85 -21.05
C ASN A 121 -8.01 -4.72 -22.46
N THR A 122 -6.72 -4.48 -22.60
CA THR A 122 -6.01 -4.28 -23.86
C THR A 122 -5.25 -5.52 -24.33
N GLY A 123 -5.17 -6.55 -23.46
CA GLY A 123 -4.57 -7.83 -23.82
C GLY A 123 -5.61 -8.88 -24.23
N THR A 124 -5.15 -10.12 -24.32
CA THR A 124 -5.96 -11.24 -24.83
C THR A 124 -6.50 -12.17 -23.76
N LYS A 125 -6.04 -12.03 -22.52
CA LYS A 125 -6.45 -12.88 -21.40
C LYS A 125 -7.51 -12.17 -20.56
N ARG A 126 -8.48 -12.92 -20.06
CA ARG A 126 -9.41 -12.41 -19.04
C ARG A 126 -8.65 -12.08 -17.78
N GLY A 127 -8.99 -10.97 -17.12
CA GLY A 127 -8.36 -10.54 -15.87
C GLY A 127 -9.17 -9.48 -15.16
N ALA A 128 -8.72 -9.13 -13.96
CA ALA A 128 -9.27 -8.05 -13.15
C ALA A 128 -8.18 -7.01 -12.85
N GLU A 129 -8.60 -5.75 -12.75
CA GLU A 129 -7.73 -4.63 -12.37
C GLU A 129 -8.36 -3.84 -11.24
N THR A 130 -7.51 -3.26 -10.38
CA THR A 130 -7.93 -2.41 -9.26
C THR A 130 -7.71 -0.95 -9.62
N VAL A 131 -8.79 -0.20 -9.66
CA VAL A 131 -8.73 1.25 -9.83
C VAL A 131 -8.57 1.90 -8.46
N GLN A 132 -7.58 2.79 -8.36
CA GLN A 132 -7.30 3.55 -7.14
C GLN A 132 -7.59 5.02 -7.41
N LEU A 133 -8.35 5.65 -6.51
CA LEU A 133 -8.64 7.08 -6.53
C LEU A 133 -7.96 7.73 -5.33
N TYR A 134 -7.09 8.69 -5.59
CA TYR A 134 -6.40 9.47 -4.57
C TYR A 134 -6.96 10.88 -4.52
N VAL A 135 -7.20 11.36 -3.32
CA VAL A 135 -7.64 12.72 -3.05
C VAL A 135 -6.59 13.40 -2.18
N LYS A 136 -6.13 14.57 -2.61
CA LYS A 136 -5.18 15.39 -1.87
C LYS A 136 -5.82 16.74 -1.52
N ASP A 137 -5.83 17.09 -0.25
CA ASP A 137 -6.12 18.44 0.20
C ASP A 137 -4.84 19.29 0.07
N VAL A 138 -4.85 20.22 -0.87
CA VAL A 138 -3.70 21.11 -1.14
C VAL A 138 -3.53 22.23 -0.11
N LYS A 139 -4.52 22.41 0.78
CA LYS A 139 -4.51 23.42 1.84
C LYS A 139 -4.54 22.79 3.23
N ALA A 140 -4.25 21.51 3.33
CA ALA A 140 -4.17 20.82 4.62
C ALA A 140 -3.17 21.52 5.54
N SER A 141 -3.50 21.56 6.83
CA SER A 141 -2.60 22.09 7.89
C SER A 141 -1.38 21.21 8.15
N VAL A 142 -1.39 20.01 7.61
CA VAL A 142 -0.28 19.03 7.68
C VAL A 142 0.11 18.69 6.24
N ASP A 143 1.32 19.08 5.87
CA ASP A 143 1.92 18.78 4.56
C ASP A 143 2.49 17.37 4.50
#